data_132e6dcc85fb881004b61521e48e35a6
#
_entry.id   132e6dcc85fb881004b61521e48e35a6
#
_cell.length_a   1.000
_cell.length_b   1.000
_cell.length_c   1.000
_cell.angle_alpha   90.00
_cell.angle_beta   90.00
_cell.angle_gamma   90.00
#
_symmetry.space_group_name_H-M   'P 1'
#
loop_
_entity.id
_entity.type
_entity.pdbx_description
1 polymer ?
#
loop_
_entity_poly.entity_id
_entity_poly.type
_entity_poly.pdbx_seq_one_letter_code
_entity_poly.pdbx_strand_id
1 'polypeptide(L)'
;MQPWFFLRRAAVLFVVSLAVLPLVHADSDMDAQIRDIVTSELAPTATASDPGGLAAAVYAGGQVTFFNYGFADAAAKRPVTPDTLFNLASLRKIFEATLVALGTGRGELRLDDPVSKYLPELHGDTISHVTIGELVTHTSGLLLPTDHPPWPNETFTREQFIAMLNAWTPPAGVAPGKQRIYTHAGYVLLQLVLERRYAMPIATLIESRILQPLGMTSTFVPARGKDNRAIMPPEIMQRVVQGYSDQGTPIGAPGSQQSYYDFPGTGQMFSSARDLGILLRALLGGAVIDPALRAALEMTEQESFPVDQKFGQAMAWEHVRLDGVTVIDKPGGLNNASAYVGLVPARRLGIVLLANRGEYPHEIARYRILPAIAKL
;
A
#
# COMPACT_ATOMS: atom_id res chain seq x y z
N MET A 1 61.51 -0.91 68.26
CA MET A 1 60.82 -2.20 68.10
C MET A 1 59.35 -1.97 68.23
N GLN A 2 58.64 -1.98 67.12
CA GLN A 2 57.18 -1.91 67.03
C GLN A 2 56.69 -3.13 66.28
N PRO A 3 55.62 -3.83 66.71
CA PRO A 3 55.05 -4.93 66.00
C PRO A 3 53.95 -4.47 65.05
N TRP A 4 53.91 -5.06 63.82
CA TRP A 4 52.95 -4.85 62.79
C TRP A 4 51.68 -5.61 63.11
N PHE A 5 50.51 -4.94 63.06
CA PHE A 5 49.19 -5.55 63.05
C PHE A 5 48.71 -5.77 61.59
N PHE A 6 48.50 -7.03 61.19
CA PHE A 6 47.82 -7.39 59.96
C PHE A 6 46.30 -7.42 60.17
N LEU A 7 45.58 -6.48 59.56
CA LEU A 7 44.14 -6.55 59.46
C LEU A 7 43.78 -7.39 58.24
N ARG A 8 43.19 -8.55 58.45
CA ARG A 8 42.51 -9.34 57.40
C ARG A 8 41.16 -8.70 57.09
N ARG A 9 40.98 -8.15 55.89
CA ARG A 9 39.66 -7.77 55.32
C ARG A 9 38.98 -9.03 54.74
N ALA A 10 37.87 -9.43 55.34
CA ALA A 10 36.98 -10.43 54.78
C ALA A 10 36.16 -9.75 53.67
N ALA A 11 36.32 -10.21 52.42
CA ALA A 11 35.48 -9.80 51.31
C ALA A 11 34.20 -10.65 51.34
N VAL A 12 33.05 -10.00 51.59
CA VAL A 12 31.74 -10.62 51.45
C VAL A 12 31.36 -10.51 49.99
N LEU A 13 31.37 -11.64 49.26
CA LEU A 13 30.82 -11.75 47.92
C LEU A 13 29.28 -11.77 48.01
N PHE A 14 28.64 -10.68 47.57
CA PHE A 14 27.19 -10.69 47.26
C PHE A 14 26.99 -11.35 45.91
N VAL A 15 26.51 -12.58 45.89
CA VAL A 15 26.00 -13.22 44.69
C VAL A 15 24.60 -12.68 44.43
N VAL A 16 24.48 -11.71 43.50
CA VAL A 16 23.18 -11.29 42.98
C VAL A 16 22.77 -12.33 41.95
N SER A 17 21.91 -13.26 42.36
CA SER A 17 21.19 -14.11 41.40
C SER A 17 20.21 -13.24 40.63
N LEU A 18 20.58 -12.82 39.41
CA LEU A 18 19.59 -12.35 38.45
C LEU A 18 18.73 -13.55 38.02
N ALA A 19 17.50 -13.56 38.51
CA ALA A 19 16.46 -14.41 37.93
C ALA A 19 16.19 -13.93 36.49
N VAL A 20 16.74 -14.61 35.52
CA VAL A 20 16.34 -14.44 34.11
C VAL A 20 14.94 -15.01 34.01
N LEU A 21 13.94 -14.14 34.06
CA LEU A 21 12.54 -14.50 33.81
C LEU A 21 12.39 -14.98 32.34
N PRO A 22 11.51 -15.94 32.08
CA PRO A 22 11.33 -16.52 30.74
C PRO A 22 10.54 -15.59 29.82
N LEU A 23 11.16 -14.53 29.32
CA LEU A 23 10.62 -13.70 28.23
C LEU A 23 10.61 -14.42 26.89
N VAL A 24 11.42 -15.47 26.74
CA VAL A 24 11.60 -16.19 25.46
C VAL A 24 10.42 -17.10 25.10
N HIS A 25 9.61 -17.55 26.05
CA HIS A 25 8.50 -18.47 25.79
C HIS A 25 7.21 -17.77 25.35
N ALA A 26 6.94 -16.56 25.83
CA ALA A 26 5.73 -15.82 25.47
C ALA A 26 5.73 -15.33 24.01
N ASP A 27 6.90 -14.90 23.50
CA ASP A 27 7.03 -14.46 22.10
C ASP A 27 6.88 -15.65 21.12
N SER A 28 7.40 -16.84 21.48
CA SER A 28 7.28 -18.03 20.65
C SER A 28 5.83 -18.56 20.52
N ASP A 29 5.03 -18.45 21.58
CA ASP A 29 3.63 -18.86 21.58
C ASP A 29 2.76 -17.91 20.77
N MET A 30 2.98 -16.60 20.88
CA MET A 30 2.27 -15.60 20.08
C MET A 30 2.57 -15.75 18.59
N ASP A 31 3.84 -15.94 18.23
CA ASP A 31 4.24 -16.17 16.83
C ASP A 31 3.60 -17.45 16.26
N ALA A 32 3.49 -18.51 17.06
CA ALA A 32 2.82 -19.73 16.65
C ALA A 32 1.31 -19.50 16.42
N GLN A 33 0.63 -18.81 17.33
CA GLN A 33 -0.80 -18.50 17.20
C GLN A 33 -1.06 -17.60 15.98
N ILE A 34 -0.21 -16.60 15.71
CA ILE A 34 -0.30 -15.77 14.50
C ILE A 34 -0.15 -16.63 13.24
N ARG A 35 0.82 -17.55 13.22
CA ARG A 35 1.02 -18.46 12.09
C ARG A 35 -0.19 -19.36 11.87
N ASP A 36 -0.76 -19.91 12.92
CA ASP A 36 -1.94 -20.77 12.86
C ASP A 36 -3.17 -20.01 12.32
N ILE A 37 -3.45 -18.80 12.83
CA ILE A 37 -4.53 -17.95 12.35
C ILE A 37 -4.33 -17.65 10.86
N VAL A 38 -3.16 -17.17 10.46
CA VAL A 38 -2.91 -16.78 9.06
C VAL A 38 -2.97 -17.98 8.13
N THR A 39 -2.37 -19.11 8.53
CA THR A 39 -2.35 -20.33 7.71
C THR A 39 -3.73 -20.91 7.55
N SER A 40 -4.53 -20.99 8.62
CA SER A 40 -5.90 -21.53 8.55
C SER A 40 -6.82 -20.71 7.63
N GLU A 41 -6.58 -19.41 7.53
CA GLU A 41 -7.38 -18.50 6.71
C GLU A 41 -6.90 -18.42 5.26
N LEU A 42 -5.58 -18.45 5.02
CA LEU A 42 -5.01 -18.22 3.69
C LEU A 42 -4.74 -19.53 2.92
N ALA A 43 -4.32 -20.61 3.57
CA ALA A 43 -3.99 -21.84 2.85
C ALA A 43 -5.17 -22.42 2.04
N PRO A 44 -6.43 -22.38 2.52
CA PRO A 44 -7.58 -22.87 1.75
C PRO A 44 -7.85 -22.08 0.47
N THR A 45 -7.37 -20.85 0.36
CA THR A 45 -7.59 -19.95 -0.80
C THR A 45 -6.66 -20.26 -1.98
N ALA A 46 -5.63 -21.08 -1.77
CA ALA A 46 -4.63 -21.46 -2.79
C ALA A 46 -4.58 -22.98 -2.92
N THR A 47 -5.63 -23.56 -3.51
CA THR A 47 -5.70 -25.01 -3.72
C THR A 47 -4.82 -25.46 -4.88
N ALA A 48 -4.41 -26.73 -4.89
CA ALA A 48 -3.56 -27.31 -5.94
C ALA A 48 -4.18 -27.26 -7.35
N SER A 49 -5.51 -27.14 -7.45
CA SER A 49 -6.24 -26.98 -8.72
C SER A 49 -6.28 -25.53 -9.23
N ASP A 50 -5.83 -24.59 -8.41
CA ASP A 50 -5.84 -23.18 -8.70
C ASP A 50 -4.51 -22.76 -9.32
N PRO A 51 -4.48 -22.20 -10.55
CA PRO A 51 -3.21 -21.75 -11.17
C PRO A 51 -2.62 -20.52 -10.52
N GLY A 52 -3.37 -19.81 -9.67
CA GLY A 52 -2.91 -18.59 -9.00
C GLY A 52 -2.01 -18.84 -7.80
N GLY A 53 -1.54 -17.75 -7.24
CA GLY A 53 -0.72 -17.76 -6.03
C GLY A 53 -0.86 -16.47 -5.22
N LEU A 54 -0.44 -16.58 -3.96
CA LEU A 54 -0.54 -15.54 -2.95
C LEU A 54 0.78 -15.40 -2.20
N ALA A 55 1.20 -14.14 -1.98
CA ALA A 55 2.21 -13.78 -1.01
C ALA A 55 1.60 -12.92 0.09
N ALA A 56 1.93 -13.22 1.34
CA ALA A 56 1.55 -12.39 2.48
C ALA A 56 2.77 -12.03 3.32
N ALA A 57 2.71 -10.84 3.94
CA ALA A 57 3.63 -10.41 4.98
C ALA A 57 2.82 -9.94 6.19
N VAL A 58 3.13 -10.43 7.37
CA VAL A 58 2.51 -10.01 8.63
C VAL A 58 3.56 -9.39 9.52
N TYR A 59 3.34 -8.14 9.92
CA TYR A 59 4.15 -7.46 10.93
C TYR A 59 3.42 -7.54 12.27
N ALA A 60 4.07 -8.18 13.23
CA ALA A 60 3.62 -8.28 14.62
C ALA A 60 4.84 -8.48 15.53
N GLY A 61 4.78 -8.09 16.80
CA GLY A 61 5.88 -8.28 17.73
C GLY A 61 7.23 -7.66 17.30
N GLY A 62 7.21 -6.67 16.39
CA GLY A 62 8.41 -6.04 15.86
C GLY A 62 9.06 -6.79 14.66
N GLN A 63 8.50 -7.90 14.24
CA GLN A 63 9.03 -8.76 13.17
C GLN A 63 8.06 -8.90 12.00
N VAL A 64 8.61 -9.24 10.82
CA VAL A 64 7.83 -9.56 9.62
C VAL A 64 7.94 -11.05 9.35
N THR A 65 6.78 -11.71 9.26
CA THR A 65 6.66 -13.12 8.88
C THR A 65 6.02 -13.23 7.50
N PHE A 66 6.54 -14.12 6.65
CA PHE A 66 6.06 -14.31 5.28
C PHE A 66 5.29 -15.62 5.14
N PHE A 67 4.21 -15.57 4.35
CA PHE A 67 3.39 -16.73 3.96
C PHE A 67 3.23 -16.71 2.45
N ASN A 68 3.50 -17.83 1.79
CA ASN A 68 3.48 -17.91 0.33
C ASN A 68 2.80 -19.19 -0.10
N TYR A 69 1.84 -19.09 -1.01
CA TYR A 69 1.03 -20.21 -1.48
C TYR A 69 0.91 -20.19 -3.00
N GLY A 70 0.80 -21.35 -3.61
CA GLY A 70 0.51 -21.50 -5.03
C GLY A 70 1.64 -21.05 -5.94
N PHE A 71 1.29 -20.65 -7.16
CA PHE A 71 2.23 -20.40 -8.24
C PHE A 71 2.27 -18.92 -8.67
N ALA A 72 3.46 -18.39 -8.81
CA ALA A 72 3.71 -17.13 -9.51
C ALA A 72 3.48 -17.29 -11.03
N ASP A 73 3.72 -18.50 -11.56
CA ASP A 73 3.43 -18.93 -12.91
C ASP A 73 3.21 -20.44 -12.90
N ALA A 74 1.96 -20.87 -13.11
CA ALA A 74 1.58 -22.27 -13.04
C ALA A 74 2.13 -23.08 -14.23
N ALA A 75 2.17 -22.49 -15.43
CA ALA A 75 2.70 -23.14 -16.61
C ALA A 75 4.19 -23.44 -16.48
N ALA A 76 4.95 -22.49 -15.92
CA ALA A 76 6.36 -22.66 -15.61
C ALA A 76 6.62 -23.41 -14.30
N LYS A 77 5.57 -23.78 -13.54
CA LYS A 77 5.67 -24.36 -12.20
C LYS A 77 6.52 -23.54 -11.23
N ARG A 78 6.54 -22.23 -11.42
CA ARG A 78 7.30 -21.29 -10.59
C ARG A 78 6.50 -20.91 -9.34
N PRO A 79 6.95 -21.30 -8.13
CA PRO A 79 6.22 -21.03 -6.90
C PRO A 79 6.26 -19.54 -6.55
N VAL A 80 5.30 -19.11 -5.74
CA VAL A 80 5.34 -17.80 -5.09
C VAL A 80 6.42 -17.80 -3.99
N THR A 81 7.15 -16.71 -3.90
CA THR A 81 8.16 -16.44 -2.86
C THR A 81 7.95 -15.03 -2.28
N PRO A 82 8.57 -14.67 -1.16
CA PRO A 82 8.51 -13.30 -0.64
C PRO A 82 9.05 -12.24 -1.63
N ASP A 83 9.86 -12.67 -2.60
CA ASP A 83 10.51 -11.81 -3.60
C ASP A 83 9.77 -11.76 -4.94
N THR A 84 8.69 -12.53 -5.08
CA THR A 84 7.83 -12.51 -6.27
C THR A 84 7.18 -11.13 -6.43
N LEU A 85 7.15 -10.63 -7.68
CA LEU A 85 6.67 -9.30 -8.00
C LEU A 85 5.22 -9.34 -8.49
N PHE A 86 4.36 -8.63 -7.77
CA PHE A 86 2.95 -8.48 -8.07
C PHE A 86 2.62 -7.04 -8.45
N ASN A 87 1.61 -6.84 -9.30
CA ASN A 87 1.05 -5.52 -9.51
C ASN A 87 0.27 -5.07 -8.26
N LEU A 88 0.57 -3.89 -7.77
CA LEU A 88 -0.02 -3.33 -6.55
C LEU A 88 -1.43 -2.76 -6.74
N ALA A 89 -1.89 -2.64 -7.97
CA ALA A 89 -3.17 -2.01 -8.26
C ALA A 89 -3.31 -0.67 -7.50
N SER A 90 -4.43 -0.47 -6.82
CA SER A 90 -4.72 0.78 -6.10
C SER A 90 -3.87 1.04 -4.86
N LEU A 91 -3.01 0.11 -4.42
CA LEU A 91 -2.05 0.39 -3.35
C LEU A 91 -1.05 1.47 -3.75
N ARG A 92 -0.79 1.66 -5.06
CA ARG A 92 0.03 2.77 -5.54
C ARG A 92 -0.41 4.12 -4.99
N LYS A 93 -1.70 4.32 -4.77
CA LYS A 93 -2.26 5.57 -4.22
C LYS A 93 -1.68 5.95 -2.86
N ILE A 94 -1.25 4.98 -2.05
CA ILE A 94 -0.56 5.24 -0.77
C ILE A 94 0.73 6.02 -1.00
N PHE A 95 1.50 5.66 -2.03
CA PHE A 95 2.76 6.32 -2.35
C PHE A 95 2.53 7.74 -2.88
N GLU A 96 1.51 7.95 -3.69
CA GLU A 96 1.12 9.30 -4.16
C GLU A 96 0.62 10.17 -3.00
N ALA A 97 -0.20 9.61 -2.11
CA ALA A 97 -0.62 10.29 -0.88
C ALA A 97 0.55 10.66 0.03
N THR A 98 1.55 9.78 0.14
CA THR A 98 2.79 10.06 0.89
C THR A 98 3.59 11.19 0.27
N LEU A 99 3.66 11.30 -1.07
CA LEU A 99 4.28 12.44 -1.75
C LEU A 99 3.54 13.76 -1.45
N VAL A 100 2.20 13.73 -1.43
CA VAL A 100 1.39 14.90 -1.04
C VAL A 100 1.69 15.29 0.40
N ALA A 101 1.71 14.34 1.32
CA ALA A 101 2.00 14.60 2.73
C ALA A 101 3.41 15.14 2.95
N LEU A 102 4.42 14.60 2.25
CA LEU A 102 5.80 15.12 2.25
C LEU A 102 5.85 16.56 1.76
N GLY A 103 5.19 16.85 0.64
CA GLY A 103 5.14 18.20 0.08
C GLY A 103 4.40 19.19 0.99
N THR A 104 3.33 18.74 1.65
CA THR A 104 2.60 19.56 2.63
C THR A 104 3.46 19.85 3.86
N GLY A 105 4.11 18.85 4.41
CA GLY A 105 5.00 19.02 5.57
C GLY A 105 6.21 19.94 5.30
N ARG A 106 6.64 20.05 4.04
CA ARG A 106 7.71 20.96 3.59
C ARG A 106 7.22 22.33 3.13
N GLY A 107 5.90 22.57 3.14
CA GLY A 107 5.31 23.81 2.60
C GLY A 107 5.46 23.96 1.07
N GLU A 108 5.74 22.87 0.36
CA GLU A 108 5.92 22.84 -1.10
C GLU A 108 4.59 22.85 -1.85
N LEU A 109 3.53 22.35 -1.21
CA LEU A 109 2.13 22.35 -1.65
C LEU A 109 1.20 22.41 -0.45
N ARG A 110 -0.08 22.72 -0.67
CA ARG A 110 -1.11 22.76 0.38
C ARG A 110 -2.30 21.91 -0.04
N LEU A 111 -2.99 21.31 0.92
CA LEU A 111 -4.18 20.51 0.64
C LEU A 111 -5.34 21.36 0.07
N ASP A 112 -5.40 22.64 0.43
CA ASP A 112 -6.40 23.60 -0.07
C ASP A 112 -6.00 24.27 -1.39
N ASP A 113 -4.83 23.95 -1.98
CA ASP A 113 -4.46 24.45 -3.28
C ASP A 113 -5.38 23.85 -4.37
N PRO A 114 -5.97 24.68 -5.25
CA PRO A 114 -6.71 24.19 -6.39
C PRO A 114 -5.76 23.58 -7.44
N VAL A 115 -6.21 22.56 -8.15
CA VAL A 115 -5.40 21.89 -9.17
C VAL A 115 -4.95 22.82 -10.30
N SER A 116 -5.76 23.84 -10.63
CA SER A 116 -5.44 24.85 -11.63
C SER A 116 -4.22 25.71 -11.29
N LYS A 117 -3.84 25.80 -10.02
CA LYS A 117 -2.58 26.43 -9.59
C LYS A 117 -1.36 25.75 -10.21
N TYR A 118 -1.40 24.44 -10.39
CA TYR A 118 -0.30 23.62 -10.92
C TYR A 118 -0.48 23.29 -12.39
N LEU A 119 -1.73 23.15 -12.83
CA LEU A 119 -2.14 22.79 -14.18
C LEU A 119 -3.03 23.91 -14.75
N PRO A 120 -2.47 25.03 -15.21
CA PRO A 120 -3.26 26.17 -15.71
C PRO A 120 -4.09 25.85 -16.94
N GLU A 121 -3.81 24.72 -17.61
CA GLU A 121 -4.64 24.15 -18.67
C GLU A 121 -6.01 23.63 -18.19
N LEU A 122 -6.20 23.50 -16.88
CA LEU A 122 -7.49 23.19 -16.26
C LEU A 122 -8.28 24.46 -15.98
N HIS A 123 -9.24 24.74 -16.85
CA HIS A 123 -10.04 25.97 -16.84
C HIS A 123 -11.56 25.73 -16.79
N GLY A 124 -12.00 24.45 -16.76
CA GLY A 124 -13.42 24.10 -16.58
C GLY A 124 -13.94 24.62 -15.24
N ASP A 125 -15.21 25.06 -15.22
CA ASP A 125 -15.82 25.77 -14.09
C ASP A 125 -15.70 25.04 -12.74
N THR A 126 -15.83 23.72 -12.75
CA THR A 126 -15.73 22.92 -11.51
C THR A 126 -14.31 22.43 -11.28
N ILE A 127 -13.69 21.83 -12.30
CA ILE A 127 -12.40 21.17 -12.14
C ILE A 127 -11.27 22.13 -11.70
N SER A 128 -11.32 23.38 -12.17
CA SER A 128 -10.30 24.39 -11.84
C SER A 128 -10.24 24.71 -10.33
N HIS A 129 -11.31 24.44 -9.59
CA HIS A 129 -11.43 24.69 -8.15
C HIS A 129 -11.25 23.43 -7.28
N VAL A 130 -11.23 22.24 -7.87
CA VAL A 130 -10.98 21.00 -7.13
C VAL A 130 -9.60 21.08 -6.47
N THR A 131 -9.53 20.73 -5.19
CA THR A 131 -8.32 20.85 -4.38
C THR A 131 -7.51 19.56 -4.31
N ILE A 132 -6.23 19.66 -3.98
CA ILE A 132 -5.35 18.49 -3.75
C ILE A 132 -5.92 17.61 -2.63
N GLY A 133 -6.43 18.22 -1.55
CA GLY A 133 -7.07 17.51 -0.44
C GLY A 133 -8.27 16.68 -0.89
N GLU A 134 -9.14 17.25 -1.73
CA GLU A 134 -10.29 16.53 -2.28
C GLU A 134 -9.90 15.36 -3.19
N LEU A 135 -8.80 15.49 -3.95
CA LEU A 135 -8.31 14.38 -4.78
C LEU A 135 -7.77 13.25 -3.91
N VAL A 136 -6.89 13.55 -2.96
CA VAL A 136 -6.20 12.53 -2.16
C VAL A 136 -7.12 11.78 -1.19
N THR A 137 -8.28 12.39 -0.84
CA THR A 137 -9.29 11.83 0.06
C THR A 137 -10.51 11.27 -0.69
N HIS A 138 -10.50 11.24 -2.02
CA HIS A 138 -11.65 10.82 -2.82
C HIS A 138 -12.94 11.62 -2.54
N THR A 139 -12.82 12.91 -2.25
CA THR A 139 -13.97 13.78 -1.98
C THR A 139 -14.22 14.82 -3.07
N SER A 140 -13.45 14.78 -4.17
CA SER A 140 -13.64 15.68 -5.31
C SER A 140 -14.94 15.47 -6.07
N GLY A 141 -15.57 14.32 -5.94
CA GLY A 141 -16.74 13.93 -6.74
C GLY A 141 -16.44 13.66 -8.21
N LEU A 142 -15.16 13.71 -8.61
CA LEU A 142 -14.73 13.51 -9.99
C LEU A 142 -15.00 12.09 -10.45
N LEU A 143 -15.90 11.94 -11.41
CA LEU A 143 -16.19 10.70 -12.11
C LEU A 143 -16.04 10.91 -13.61
N LEU A 144 -15.17 10.13 -14.24
CA LEU A 144 -14.98 10.06 -15.68
C LEU A 144 -15.36 8.66 -16.19
N PRO A 145 -15.46 8.44 -17.51
CA PRO A 145 -15.74 7.10 -18.07
C PRO A 145 -14.78 6.00 -17.58
N THR A 146 -13.59 6.35 -17.16
CA THR A 146 -12.59 5.42 -16.58
C THR A 146 -12.88 5.00 -15.12
N ASP A 147 -13.93 5.54 -14.50
CA ASP A 147 -14.28 5.29 -13.10
C ASP A 147 -15.47 4.34 -12.93
N HIS A 148 -16.23 4.07 -13.99
CA HIS A 148 -17.42 3.21 -13.95
C HIS A 148 -17.71 2.55 -15.29
N PRO A 149 -18.45 1.42 -15.32
CA PRO A 149 -18.86 0.78 -16.56
C PRO A 149 -19.91 1.64 -17.33
N PRO A 150 -19.98 1.50 -18.68
CA PRO A 150 -19.15 0.59 -19.48
C PRO A 150 -17.70 1.09 -19.57
N TRP A 151 -16.76 0.18 -19.31
CA TRP A 151 -15.32 0.53 -19.34
C TRP A 151 -14.91 0.89 -20.77
N PRO A 152 -14.06 1.92 -20.96
CA PRO A 152 -13.59 2.29 -22.29
C PRO A 152 -12.72 1.16 -22.89
N ASN A 153 -12.89 0.93 -24.20
CA ASN A 153 -12.08 -0.05 -24.95
C ASN A 153 -10.73 0.52 -25.38
N GLU A 154 -10.62 1.84 -25.46
CA GLU A 154 -9.43 2.55 -25.90
C GLU A 154 -8.79 3.30 -24.75
N THR A 155 -7.50 3.55 -24.86
CA THR A 155 -6.76 4.38 -23.91
C THR A 155 -6.84 5.85 -24.32
N PHE A 156 -6.84 6.74 -23.31
CA PHE A 156 -6.85 8.18 -23.51
C PHE A 156 -5.42 8.74 -23.46
N THR A 157 -5.14 9.69 -24.38
CA THR A 157 -3.94 10.50 -24.29
C THR A 157 -4.06 11.52 -23.16
N ARG A 158 -2.94 12.14 -22.79
CA ARG A 158 -2.95 13.21 -21.79
C ARG A 158 -3.84 14.38 -22.20
N GLU A 159 -3.81 14.78 -23.47
CA GLU A 159 -4.63 15.86 -24.01
C GLU A 159 -6.12 15.53 -23.94
N GLN A 160 -6.49 14.30 -24.30
CA GLN A 160 -7.88 13.82 -24.17
C GLN A 160 -8.33 13.82 -22.70
N PHE A 161 -7.46 13.38 -21.77
CA PHE A 161 -7.76 13.40 -20.35
C PHE A 161 -7.99 14.83 -19.84
N ILE A 162 -7.13 15.79 -20.19
CA ILE A 162 -7.32 17.21 -19.85
C ILE A 162 -8.62 17.76 -20.43
N ALA A 163 -8.94 17.42 -21.69
CA ALA A 163 -10.19 17.83 -22.31
C ALA A 163 -11.43 17.28 -21.58
N MET A 164 -11.40 16.00 -21.18
CA MET A 164 -12.47 15.38 -20.37
C MET A 164 -12.63 16.07 -19.02
N LEU A 165 -11.52 16.41 -18.35
CA LEU A 165 -11.54 17.14 -17.09
C LEU A 165 -12.17 18.52 -17.22
N ASN A 166 -11.83 19.27 -18.28
CA ASN A 166 -12.41 20.61 -18.53
C ASN A 166 -13.89 20.56 -18.88
N ALA A 167 -14.35 19.48 -19.52
CA ALA A 167 -15.77 19.26 -19.85
C ALA A 167 -16.57 18.65 -18.69
N TRP A 168 -15.89 18.19 -17.62
CA TRP A 168 -16.56 17.49 -16.53
C TRP A 168 -17.45 18.42 -15.72
N THR A 169 -18.66 17.94 -15.45
CA THR A 169 -19.62 18.54 -14.53
C THR A 169 -20.03 17.50 -13.49
N PRO A 170 -20.11 17.86 -12.20
CA PRO A 170 -20.53 16.92 -11.18
C PRO A 170 -21.93 16.36 -11.50
N PRO A 171 -22.19 15.07 -11.24
CA PRO A 171 -23.55 14.54 -11.27
C PRO A 171 -24.47 15.29 -10.31
N ALA A 172 -25.78 15.25 -10.57
CA ALA A 172 -26.78 15.91 -9.71
C ALA A 172 -26.64 15.41 -8.26
N GLY A 173 -26.57 16.35 -7.32
CA GLY A 173 -26.39 16.05 -5.90
C GLY A 173 -24.93 15.76 -5.48
N VAL A 174 -23.98 15.76 -6.39
CA VAL A 174 -22.55 15.63 -6.10
C VAL A 174 -21.89 17.00 -6.07
N ALA A 175 -21.13 17.28 -5.02
CA ALA A 175 -20.32 18.49 -4.93
C ALA A 175 -18.94 18.17 -4.33
N PRO A 176 -17.86 18.81 -4.80
CA PRO A 176 -16.53 18.68 -4.21
C PRO A 176 -16.57 18.93 -2.69
N GLY A 177 -15.84 18.09 -1.94
CA GLY A 177 -15.73 18.17 -0.49
C GLY A 177 -16.96 17.70 0.31
N LYS A 178 -18.05 17.24 -0.31
CA LYS A 178 -19.31 16.91 0.38
C LYS A 178 -19.54 15.42 0.61
N GLN A 179 -18.97 14.57 -0.22
CA GLN A 179 -19.12 13.11 -0.11
C GLN A 179 -17.91 12.37 -0.61
N ARG A 180 -17.68 11.20 -0.07
CA ARG A 180 -16.63 10.30 -0.56
C ARG A 180 -17.15 9.56 -1.79
N ILE A 181 -16.48 9.75 -2.92
CA ILE A 181 -16.70 9.02 -4.16
C ILE A 181 -15.33 8.55 -4.66
N TYR A 182 -15.09 7.23 -4.61
CA TYR A 182 -13.83 6.67 -5.09
C TYR A 182 -13.66 6.91 -6.58
N THR A 183 -12.49 7.40 -7.00
CA THR A 183 -12.20 7.72 -8.39
C THR A 183 -10.77 7.35 -8.77
N HIS A 184 -10.58 6.79 -9.95
CA HIS A 184 -9.26 6.58 -10.56
C HIS A 184 -8.76 7.88 -11.16
N ALA A 185 -9.65 8.61 -11.88
CA ALA A 185 -9.31 9.86 -12.55
C ALA A 185 -8.73 10.91 -11.56
N GLY A 186 -9.25 10.96 -10.32
CA GLY A 186 -8.73 11.88 -9.31
C GLY A 186 -7.25 11.65 -8.98
N TYR A 187 -6.81 10.39 -8.90
CA TYR A 187 -5.41 10.07 -8.65
C TYR A 187 -4.52 10.21 -9.90
N VAL A 188 -5.08 10.00 -11.09
CA VAL A 188 -4.37 10.34 -12.35
C VAL A 188 -4.13 11.85 -12.44
N LEU A 189 -5.13 12.65 -12.08
CA LEU A 189 -4.97 14.12 -11.99
C LEU A 189 -3.95 14.51 -10.92
N LEU A 190 -3.99 13.86 -9.75
CA LEU A 190 -3.02 14.09 -8.67
C LEU A 190 -1.59 13.78 -9.12
N GLN A 191 -1.37 12.70 -9.88
CA GLN A 191 -0.08 12.41 -10.50
C GLN A 191 0.38 13.57 -11.38
N LEU A 192 -0.47 14.09 -12.27
CA LEU A 192 -0.09 15.21 -13.15
C LEU A 192 0.27 16.47 -12.37
N VAL A 193 -0.45 16.75 -11.27
CA VAL A 193 -0.12 17.85 -10.36
C VAL A 193 1.26 17.67 -9.74
N LEU A 194 1.55 16.48 -9.22
CA LEU A 194 2.85 16.17 -8.61
C LEU A 194 3.99 16.26 -9.62
N GLU A 195 3.82 15.68 -10.80
CA GLU A 195 4.82 15.75 -11.88
C GLU A 195 5.11 17.21 -12.30
N ARG A 196 4.07 18.03 -12.42
CA ARG A 196 4.21 19.45 -12.75
C ARG A 196 4.88 20.23 -11.62
N ARG A 197 4.45 20.00 -10.37
CA ARG A 197 4.99 20.69 -9.19
C ARG A 197 6.48 20.47 -9.02
N TYR A 198 6.93 19.24 -9.27
CA TYR A 198 8.32 18.84 -9.05
C TYR A 198 9.17 18.76 -10.32
N ALA A 199 8.58 19.01 -11.48
CA ALA A 199 9.23 18.87 -12.80
C ALA A 199 9.93 17.50 -12.95
N MET A 200 9.29 16.44 -12.49
CA MET A 200 9.88 15.09 -12.39
C MET A 200 8.81 14.02 -12.61
N PRO A 201 9.10 12.93 -13.35
CA PRO A 201 8.17 11.81 -13.50
C PRO A 201 7.78 11.19 -12.16
N ILE A 202 6.53 10.73 -12.05
CA ILE A 202 6.01 10.13 -10.82
C ILE A 202 6.83 8.92 -10.35
N ALA A 203 7.34 8.11 -11.29
CA ALA A 203 8.21 6.98 -10.97
C ALA A 203 9.46 7.42 -10.19
N THR A 204 10.13 8.47 -10.68
CA THR A 204 11.34 9.03 -10.05
C THR A 204 11.02 9.71 -8.71
N LEU A 205 9.85 10.37 -8.61
CA LEU A 205 9.40 10.97 -7.35
C LEU A 205 9.19 9.91 -6.27
N ILE A 206 8.45 8.85 -6.59
CA ILE A 206 8.19 7.73 -5.68
C ILE A 206 9.52 7.07 -5.30
N GLU A 207 10.35 6.75 -6.29
CA GLU A 207 11.64 6.09 -6.07
C GLU A 207 12.53 6.91 -5.12
N SER A 208 12.82 8.16 -5.46
CA SER A 208 13.80 8.97 -4.73
C SER A 208 13.31 9.45 -3.35
N ARG A 209 12.01 9.70 -3.19
CA ARG A 209 11.47 10.29 -1.97
C ARG A 209 10.90 9.26 -0.97
N ILE A 210 10.60 8.05 -1.44
CA ILE A 210 9.97 7.02 -0.60
C ILE A 210 10.74 5.71 -0.65
N LEU A 211 10.93 5.11 -1.84
CA LEU A 211 11.46 3.75 -1.95
C LEU A 211 12.92 3.65 -1.51
N GLN A 212 13.78 4.53 -2.02
CA GLN A 212 15.20 4.56 -1.64
C GLN A 212 15.39 4.85 -0.15
N PRO A 213 14.74 5.88 0.46
CA PRO A 213 14.80 6.12 1.90
C PRO A 213 14.33 4.94 2.77
N LEU A 214 13.37 4.14 2.29
CA LEU A 214 12.89 2.96 2.99
C LEU A 214 13.71 1.69 2.70
N GLY A 215 14.53 1.69 1.65
CA GLY A 215 15.26 0.49 1.19
C GLY A 215 14.39 -0.53 0.44
N MET A 216 13.28 -0.08 -0.19
CA MET A 216 12.37 -0.90 -0.98
C MET A 216 12.91 -1.09 -2.41
N THR A 217 13.89 -1.98 -2.58
CA THR A 217 14.67 -2.13 -3.82
C THR A 217 13.97 -2.95 -4.92
N SER A 218 12.89 -3.64 -4.58
CA SER A 218 12.09 -4.45 -5.51
C SER A 218 10.73 -3.79 -5.85
N THR A 219 10.57 -2.53 -5.49
CA THR A 219 9.33 -1.77 -5.73
C THR A 219 9.60 -0.67 -6.75
N PHE A 220 8.75 -0.56 -7.77
CA PHE A 220 8.94 0.43 -8.84
C PHE A 220 7.67 0.66 -9.65
N VAL A 221 7.60 1.80 -10.32
CA VAL A 221 6.64 2.11 -11.39
C VAL A 221 7.32 1.85 -12.72
N PRO A 222 6.94 0.80 -13.48
CA PRO A 222 7.60 0.48 -14.73
C PRO A 222 7.19 1.46 -15.85
N ALA A 223 8.04 1.59 -16.85
CA ALA A 223 7.61 2.12 -18.13
C ALA A 223 6.56 1.17 -18.74
N ARG A 224 5.71 1.71 -19.63
CA ARG A 224 4.63 0.98 -20.26
C ARG A 224 4.89 0.77 -21.73
N GLY A 225 4.77 -0.47 -22.19
CA GLY A 225 4.80 -0.82 -23.61
C GLY A 225 3.48 -0.55 -24.32
N LYS A 226 3.52 -0.52 -25.66
CA LYS A 226 2.34 -0.34 -26.52
C LYS A 226 1.31 -1.46 -26.35
N ASP A 227 1.75 -2.66 -25.95
CA ASP A 227 0.95 -3.84 -25.66
C ASP A 227 0.43 -3.87 -24.21
N ASN A 228 0.48 -2.76 -23.52
CA ASN A 228 0.09 -2.59 -22.11
C ASN A 228 0.92 -3.42 -21.10
N ARG A 229 2.08 -3.94 -21.52
CA ARG A 229 3.00 -4.64 -20.63
C ARG A 229 3.93 -3.68 -19.94
N ALA A 230 4.35 -4.05 -18.74
CA ALA A 230 5.44 -3.36 -18.06
C ALA A 230 6.76 -3.59 -18.83
N ILE A 231 7.51 -2.52 -19.06
CA ILE A 231 8.87 -2.58 -19.61
C ILE A 231 9.83 -2.56 -18.44
N MET A 232 10.55 -3.66 -18.26
CA MET A 232 11.53 -3.80 -17.18
C MET A 232 12.65 -4.76 -17.60
N PRO A 233 13.80 -4.69 -16.92
CA PRO A 233 14.91 -5.57 -17.23
C PRO A 233 14.56 -7.06 -17.13
N PRO A 234 15.17 -7.94 -17.94
CA PRO A 234 14.87 -9.37 -17.98
C PRO A 234 14.99 -10.07 -16.62
N GLU A 235 15.98 -9.69 -15.81
CA GLU A 235 16.22 -10.22 -14.48
C GLU A 235 15.07 -9.89 -13.50
N ILE A 236 14.42 -8.75 -13.67
CA ILE A 236 13.21 -8.39 -12.91
C ILE A 236 12.02 -9.16 -13.47
N MET A 237 11.87 -9.26 -14.79
CA MET A 237 10.77 -9.98 -15.43
C MET A 237 10.68 -11.44 -14.99
N GLN A 238 11.79 -12.11 -14.69
CA GLN A 238 11.80 -13.48 -14.17
C GLN A 238 11.07 -13.61 -12.81
N ARG A 239 10.91 -12.53 -12.07
CA ARG A 239 10.22 -12.50 -10.78
C ARG A 239 8.75 -12.09 -10.87
N VAL A 240 8.32 -11.53 -12.02
CA VAL A 240 6.95 -11.03 -12.21
C VAL A 240 5.98 -12.18 -12.37
N VAL A 241 4.82 -12.06 -11.73
CA VAL A 241 3.75 -13.07 -11.81
C VAL A 241 3.11 -13.12 -13.20
N GLN A 242 2.65 -14.31 -13.61
CA GLN A 242 1.58 -14.47 -14.57
C GLN A 242 0.27 -14.11 -13.88
N GLY A 243 -0.51 -13.20 -14.46
CA GLY A 243 -1.83 -12.87 -13.96
C GLY A 243 -2.91 -13.80 -14.53
N TYR A 244 -3.92 -14.11 -13.72
CA TYR A 244 -5.02 -15.01 -14.07
C TYR A 244 -6.38 -14.35 -13.83
N SER A 245 -7.38 -14.74 -14.61
CA SER A 245 -8.78 -14.46 -14.29
C SER A 245 -9.23 -15.26 -13.06
N ASP A 246 -10.41 -14.94 -12.55
CA ASP A 246 -11.01 -15.67 -11.42
C ASP A 246 -11.33 -17.15 -11.77
N GLN A 247 -11.47 -17.46 -13.05
CA GLN A 247 -11.62 -18.81 -13.57
C GLN A 247 -10.28 -19.51 -13.85
N GLY A 248 -9.16 -18.87 -13.52
CA GLY A 248 -7.83 -19.45 -13.68
C GLY A 248 -7.25 -19.35 -15.10
N THR A 249 -7.86 -18.57 -16.00
CA THR A 249 -7.32 -18.35 -17.35
C THR A 249 -6.23 -17.28 -17.32
N PRO A 250 -5.04 -17.50 -17.95
CA PRO A 250 -4.01 -16.48 -18.04
C PRO A 250 -4.52 -15.22 -18.77
N ILE A 251 -4.25 -14.05 -18.20
CA ILE A 251 -4.56 -12.74 -18.79
C ILE A 251 -3.28 -12.08 -19.27
N GLY A 252 -3.10 -12.03 -20.58
CA GLY A 252 -1.88 -11.49 -21.18
C GLY A 252 -0.62 -12.26 -20.82
N ALA A 253 0.54 -11.70 -21.09
CA ALA A 253 1.82 -12.22 -20.67
C ALA A 253 2.19 -11.69 -19.25
N PRO A 254 3.20 -12.28 -18.58
CA PRO A 254 3.74 -11.71 -17.34
C PRO A 254 4.05 -10.22 -17.50
N GLY A 255 3.66 -9.40 -16.51
CA GLY A 255 3.80 -7.95 -16.58
C GLY A 255 2.70 -7.21 -17.33
N SER A 256 1.71 -7.91 -17.92
CA SER A 256 0.51 -7.26 -18.46
C SER A 256 -0.25 -6.53 -17.37
N GLN A 257 -0.77 -5.34 -17.70
CA GLN A 257 -1.43 -4.48 -16.73
C GLN A 257 -2.59 -3.73 -17.39
N GLN A 258 -3.70 -3.66 -16.69
CA GLN A 258 -4.85 -2.88 -17.13
C GLN A 258 -4.54 -1.38 -17.06
N SER A 259 -4.92 -0.62 -18.07
CA SER A 259 -4.83 0.83 -18.08
C SER A 259 -5.83 1.44 -19.06
N TYR A 260 -6.34 2.60 -18.71
CA TYR A 260 -7.20 3.43 -19.54
C TYR A 260 -6.48 4.65 -20.12
N TYR A 261 -5.17 4.77 -19.86
CA TYR A 261 -4.36 5.91 -20.27
C TYR A 261 -3.11 5.41 -21.00
N ASP A 262 -2.63 6.14 -21.98
CA ASP A 262 -1.36 5.87 -22.69
C ASP A 262 -0.12 6.38 -21.94
N PHE A 263 -0.32 6.96 -20.76
CA PHE A 263 0.70 7.39 -19.81
C PHE A 263 0.52 6.66 -18.47
N PRO A 264 1.53 6.65 -17.58
CA PRO A 264 1.38 6.01 -16.27
C PRO A 264 0.16 6.53 -15.53
N GLY A 265 -0.73 5.63 -15.14
CA GLY A 265 -1.95 5.91 -14.39
C GLY A 265 -1.94 5.17 -13.05
N THR A 266 -3.09 5.13 -12.38
CA THR A 266 -3.22 4.40 -11.12
C THR A 266 -3.12 2.88 -11.33
N GLY A 267 -2.46 2.16 -10.40
CA GLY A 267 -2.38 0.69 -10.42
C GLY A 267 -1.20 0.11 -11.20
N GLN A 268 -0.33 0.94 -11.74
CA GLN A 268 0.83 0.51 -12.52
C GLN A 268 2.11 0.61 -11.67
N MET A 269 2.18 -0.19 -10.63
CA MET A 269 3.32 -0.30 -9.73
C MET A 269 3.51 -1.76 -9.33
N PHE A 270 4.73 -2.22 -9.28
CA PHE A 270 5.07 -3.58 -8.86
C PHE A 270 5.84 -3.56 -7.54
N SER A 271 5.60 -4.57 -6.73
CA SER A 271 6.31 -4.79 -5.48
C SER A 271 6.31 -6.26 -5.09
N SER A 272 7.04 -6.58 -4.04
CA SER A 272 7.10 -7.89 -3.40
C SER A 272 6.55 -7.84 -1.96
N ALA A 273 6.18 -9.01 -1.42
CA ALA A 273 5.80 -9.09 -0.02
C ALA A 273 6.94 -8.67 0.92
N ARG A 274 8.20 -8.91 0.51
CA ARG A 274 9.38 -8.47 1.26
C ARG A 274 9.44 -6.95 1.38
N ASP A 275 9.32 -6.24 0.27
CA ASP A 275 9.37 -4.76 0.28
C ASP A 275 8.17 -4.15 1.00
N LEU A 276 6.97 -4.72 0.81
CA LEU A 276 5.80 -4.24 1.55
C LEU A 276 5.87 -4.59 3.04
N GLY A 277 6.61 -5.63 3.43
CA GLY A 277 6.97 -5.88 4.82
C GLY A 277 7.85 -4.76 5.41
N ILE A 278 8.76 -4.19 4.60
CA ILE A 278 9.53 -2.99 5.00
C ILE A 278 8.59 -1.79 5.19
N LEU A 279 7.64 -1.60 4.28
CA LEU A 279 6.63 -0.55 4.39
C LEU A 279 5.77 -0.71 5.67
N LEU A 280 5.27 -1.93 5.97
CA LEU A 280 4.55 -2.21 7.21
C LEU A 280 5.36 -1.81 8.45
N ARG A 281 6.64 -2.19 8.46
CA ARG A 281 7.54 -1.85 9.55
C ARG A 281 7.72 -0.34 9.70
N ALA A 282 7.76 0.40 8.60
CA ALA A 282 7.84 1.86 8.61
C ALA A 282 6.54 2.50 9.13
N LEU A 283 5.36 2.10 8.61
CA LEU A 283 4.04 2.57 9.01
C LEU A 283 3.77 2.33 10.51
N LEU A 284 4.20 1.19 11.05
CA LEU A 284 3.94 0.77 12.43
C LEU A 284 5.06 1.16 13.42
N GLY A 285 5.95 2.08 13.03
CA GLY A 285 6.98 2.63 13.91
C GLY A 285 8.12 1.66 14.26
N GLY A 286 8.25 0.55 13.54
CA GLY A 286 9.31 -0.45 13.75
C GLY A 286 10.60 -0.20 12.99
N ALA A 287 10.68 0.86 12.18
CA ALA A 287 11.87 1.24 11.40
C ALA A 287 12.40 2.61 11.85
N VAL A 288 13.72 2.78 11.78
CA VAL A 288 14.35 4.10 11.87
C VAL A 288 14.39 4.68 10.46
N ILE A 289 13.64 5.74 10.23
CA ILE A 289 13.53 6.42 8.93
C ILE A 289 13.64 7.94 9.11
N ASP A 290 13.82 8.65 8.02
CA ASP A 290 13.83 10.12 8.01
C ASP A 290 12.59 10.69 8.72
N PRO A 291 12.74 11.65 9.64
CA PRO A 291 11.62 12.21 10.41
C PRO A 291 10.52 12.84 9.56
N ALA A 292 10.86 13.46 8.42
CA ALA A 292 9.87 14.06 7.53
C ALA A 292 9.06 12.97 6.80
N LEU A 293 9.71 11.86 6.42
CA LEU A 293 9.02 10.72 5.83
C LEU A 293 8.09 10.05 6.86
N ARG A 294 8.53 9.92 8.12
CA ARG A 294 7.68 9.40 9.19
C ARG A 294 6.44 10.26 9.39
N ALA A 295 6.62 11.57 9.56
CA ALA A 295 5.50 12.50 9.72
C ALA A 295 4.54 12.46 8.52
N ALA A 296 5.07 12.26 7.31
CA ALA A 296 4.25 12.12 6.11
C ALA A 296 3.43 10.83 6.12
N LEU A 297 4.03 9.68 6.48
CA LEU A 297 3.30 8.42 6.62
C LEU A 297 2.18 8.54 7.66
N GLU A 298 2.48 9.06 8.84
CA GLU A 298 1.51 9.31 9.92
C GLU A 298 0.38 10.26 9.48
N MET A 299 0.71 11.30 8.71
CA MET A 299 -0.29 12.23 8.15
C MET A 299 -1.23 11.52 7.18
N THR A 300 -0.74 10.58 6.37
CA THR A 300 -1.60 9.86 5.42
C THR A 300 -2.63 8.97 6.10
N GLU A 301 -2.33 8.45 7.30
CA GLU A 301 -3.20 7.57 8.05
C GLU A 301 -4.30 8.32 8.83
N GLN A 302 -4.18 9.64 9.01
CA GLN A 302 -5.15 10.42 9.77
C GLN A 302 -6.49 10.54 9.04
N GLU A 303 -7.57 10.11 9.70
CA GLU A 303 -8.90 10.26 9.16
C GLU A 303 -9.23 11.74 8.94
N SER A 304 -9.56 12.08 7.71
CA SER A 304 -9.86 13.45 7.30
C SER A 304 -11.32 13.64 6.86
N PHE A 305 -12.01 12.56 6.52
CA PHE A 305 -13.40 12.61 6.10
C PHE A 305 -14.19 11.42 6.69
N PRO A 306 -14.96 11.63 7.77
CA PRO A 306 -15.86 10.61 8.29
C PRO A 306 -17.02 10.40 7.32
N VAL A 307 -17.25 9.16 6.88
CA VAL A 307 -18.34 8.79 5.97
C VAL A 307 -19.58 8.38 6.78
N ASP A 308 -19.38 7.47 7.74
CA ASP A 308 -20.42 7.04 8.69
C ASP A 308 -19.77 6.52 9.99
N GLN A 309 -20.56 5.86 10.84
CA GLN A 309 -20.05 5.34 12.12
C GLN A 309 -19.02 4.22 11.96
N LYS A 310 -19.06 3.49 10.85
CA LYS A 310 -18.18 2.34 10.59
C LYS A 310 -17.05 2.63 9.61
N PHE A 311 -17.18 3.69 8.83
CA PHE A 311 -16.27 3.98 7.74
C PHE A 311 -15.82 5.44 7.73
N GLY A 312 -14.52 5.65 7.52
CA GLY A 312 -13.89 6.95 7.31
C GLY A 312 -12.87 6.90 6.20
N GLN A 313 -12.52 8.06 5.67
CA GLN A 313 -11.51 8.22 4.61
C GLN A 313 -10.34 9.08 5.12
N ALA A 314 -9.14 8.62 4.88
CA ALA A 314 -7.89 9.37 5.03
C ALA A 314 -7.24 9.59 3.66
N MET A 315 -5.97 9.99 3.59
CA MET A 315 -5.26 10.13 2.31
C MET A 315 -4.94 8.74 1.75
N ALA A 316 -5.68 8.31 0.74
CA ALA A 316 -5.69 6.96 0.16
C ALA A 316 -6.23 5.85 1.08
N TRP A 317 -6.08 5.96 2.39
CA TRP A 317 -6.46 4.94 3.35
C TRP A 317 -7.94 4.99 3.71
N GLU A 318 -8.48 3.82 4.04
CA GLU A 318 -9.83 3.63 4.57
C GLU A 318 -9.73 3.30 6.07
N HIS A 319 -10.60 3.89 6.89
CA HIS A 319 -10.78 3.53 8.30
C HIS A 319 -12.03 2.66 8.41
N VAL A 320 -11.86 1.41 8.82
CA VAL A 320 -12.96 0.47 9.03
C VAL A 320 -13.05 0.14 10.52
N ARG A 321 -14.15 0.53 11.15
CA ARG A 321 -14.40 0.31 12.57
C ARG A 321 -15.16 -0.99 12.75
N LEU A 322 -14.48 -1.97 13.33
CA LEU A 322 -15.02 -3.27 13.72
C LEU A 322 -15.17 -3.29 15.24
N ASP A 323 -15.88 -4.27 15.78
CA ASP A 323 -16.13 -4.40 17.22
C ASP A 323 -14.80 -4.41 18.02
N GLY A 324 -14.47 -3.27 18.61
CA GLY A 324 -13.27 -3.05 19.42
C GLY A 324 -11.95 -2.87 18.65
N VAL A 325 -11.97 -2.88 17.32
CA VAL A 325 -10.78 -2.74 16.48
C VAL A 325 -11.03 -1.75 15.34
N THR A 326 -10.12 -0.80 15.14
CA THR A 326 -10.08 0.01 13.93
C THR A 326 -8.98 -0.51 13.01
N VAL A 327 -9.37 -0.90 11.81
CA VAL A 327 -8.45 -1.28 10.73
C VAL A 327 -8.28 -0.07 9.81
N ILE A 328 -7.04 0.33 9.57
CA ILE A 328 -6.68 1.32 8.56
C ILE A 328 -6.15 0.53 7.37
N ASP A 329 -6.82 0.61 6.23
CA ASP A 329 -6.43 -0.25 5.13
C ASP A 329 -6.59 0.37 3.73
N LYS A 330 -6.05 -0.35 2.76
CA LYS A 330 -6.24 -0.08 1.34
C LYS A 330 -6.33 -1.37 0.56
N PRO A 331 -7.48 -1.67 -0.04
CA PRO A 331 -7.59 -2.70 -1.07
C PRO A 331 -7.17 -2.18 -2.44
N GLY A 332 -6.70 -3.09 -3.28
CA GLY A 332 -6.39 -2.86 -4.69
C GLY A 332 -6.79 -4.05 -5.54
N GLY A 333 -7.38 -3.81 -6.71
CA GLY A 333 -7.78 -4.84 -7.65
C GLY A 333 -7.61 -4.38 -9.10
N LEU A 334 -7.23 -5.32 -9.93
CA LEU A 334 -7.23 -5.31 -11.39
C LEU A 334 -7.83 -6.64 -11.86
N ASN A 335 -8.07 -6.79 -13.16
CA ASN A 335 -8.62 -8.04 -13.70
C ASN A 335 -7.69 -9.26 -13.55
N ASN A 336 -6.44 -9.07 -13.21
CA ASN A 336 -5.39 -10.10 -13.13
C ASN A 336 -4.46 -9.95 -11.92
N ALA A 337 -4.81 -9.10 -10.98
CA ALA A 337 -4.04 -8.89 -9.76
C ALA A 337 -4.92 -8.31 -8.66
N SER A 338 -4.68 -8.70 -7.44
CA SER A 338 -5.22 -8.06 -6.25
C SER A 338 -4.14 -7.86 -5.20
N ALA A 339 -4.30 -6.79 -4.43
CA ALA A 339 -3.38 -6.41 -3.39
C ALA A 339 -4.16 -5.82 -2.20
N TYR A 340 -3.61 -5.98 -1.01
CA TYR A 340 -4.19 -5.45 0.21
C TYR A 340 -3.09 -5.07 1.19
N VAL A 341 -3.26 -3.97 1.87
CA VAL A 341 -2.51 -3.63 3.08
C VAL A 341 -3.49 -3.19 4.15
N GLY A 342 -3.35 -3.74 5.35
CA GLY A 342 -4.18 -3.39 6.49
C GLY A 342 -3.34 -3.27 7.76
N LEU A 343 -3.69 -2.30 8.59
CA LEU A 343 -2.99 -1.92 9.80
C LEU A 343 -3.97 -1.90 10.99
N VAL A 344 -3.48 -2.29 12.15
CA VAL A 344 -4.09 -2.01 13.46
C VAL A 344 -3.02 -1.28 14.29
N PRO A 345 -2.88 0.06 14.13
CA PRO A 345 -1.77 0.80 14.72
C PRO A 345 -1.71 0.68 16.23
N ALA A 346 -2.86 0.66 16.92
CA ALA A 346 -2.95 0.49 18.37
C ALA A 346 -2.32 -0.81 18.89
N ARG A 347 -2.17 -1.82 18.02
CA ARG A 347 -1.54 -3.11 18.32
C ARG A 347 -0.19 -3.29 17.62
N ARG A 348 0.26 -2.28 16.87
CA ARG A 348 1.45 -2.36 16.02
C ARG A 348 1.43 -3.62 15.14
N LEU A 349 0.27 -3.90 14.58
CA LEU A 349 -0.03 -5.06 13.75
C LEU A 349 -0.35 -4.62 12.33
N GLY A 350 0.17 -5.33 11.34
CA GLY A 350 -0.17 -5.09 9.95
C GLY A 350 -0.05 -6.34 9.10
N ILE A 351 -0.79 -6.37 8.00
CA ILE A 351 -0.77 -7.44 7.01
C ILE A 351 -0.73 -6.86 5.60
N VAL A 352 0.01 -7.54 4.74
CA VAL A 352 -0.03 -7.38 3.28
C VAL A 352 -0.49 -8.68 2.67
N LEU A 353 -1.36 -8.60 1.67
CA LEU A 353 -1.70 -9.71 0.77
C LEU A 353 -1.48 -9.28 -0.67
N LEU A 354 -0.84 -10.13 -1.47
CA LEU A 354 -0.61 -9.95 -2.89
C LEU A 354 -1.03 -11.22 -3.62
N ALA A 355 -1.89 -11.10 -4.64
CA ALA A 355 -2.30 -12.24 -5.44
C ALA A 355 -2.29 -11.90 -6.94
N ASN A 356 -2.07 -12.91 -7.77
CA ASN A 356 -2.07 -12.77 -9.23
C ASN A 356 -3.43 -13.15 -9.85
N ARG A 357 -4.51 -12.76 -9.16
CA ARG A 357 -5.91 -12.86 -9.60
C ARG A 357 -6.66 -11.56 -9.33
N GLY A 358 -7.73 -11.31 -10.08
CA GLY A 358 -8.55 -10.11 -9.95
C GLY A 358 -9.35 -10.06 -8.65
N GLU A 359 -10.03 -11.13 -8.33
CA GLU A 359 -10.79 -11.27 -7.08
C GLU A 359 -10.00 -12.09 -6.08
N TYR A 360 -9.40 -11.41 -5.12
CA TYR A 360 -8.88 -12.03 -3.93
C TYR A 360 -9.62 -11.47 -2.72
N PRO A 361 -10.08 -12.32 -1.80
CA PRO A 361 -10.87 -11.88 -0.67
C PRO A 361 -10.02 -11.14 0.37
N HIS A 362 -9.69 -9.87 0.08
CA HIS A 362 -9.05 -8.96 1.05
C HIS A 362 -9.88 -8.85 2.35
N GLU A 363 -11.16 -9.13 2.29
CA GLU A 363 -12.08 -9.21 3.42
C GLU A 363 -11.63 -10.24 4.45
N ILE A 364 -10.96 -11.34 4.04
CA ILE A 364 -10.37 -12.30 4.99
C ILE A 364 -9.38 -11.60 5.90
N ALA A 365 -8.49 -10.76 5.36
CA ALA A 365 -7.55 -10.01 6.18
C ALA A 365 -8.26 -8.98 7.07
N ARG A 366 -9.18 -8.20 6.49
CA ARG A 366 -9.90 -7.10 7.17
C ARG A 366 -10.79 -7.62 8.30
N TYR A 367 -11.59 -8.66 8.05
CA TYR A 367 -12.65 -9.08 8.97
C TYR A 367 -12.31 -10.32 9.79
N ARG A 368 -11.29 -11.09 9.43
CA ARG A 368 -10.95 -12.35 10.11
C ARG A 368 -9.55 -12.34 10.69
N ILE A 369 -8.50 -12.11 9.89
CA ILE A 369 -7.10 -12.23 10.34
C ILE A 369 -6.75 -11.09 11.31
N LEU A 370 -6.86 -9.83 10.87
CA LEU A 370 -6.46 -8.68 11.69
C LEU A 370 -7.22 -8.60 13.02
N PRO A 371 -8.57 -8.77 13.06
CA PRO A 371 -9.28 -8.77 14.34
C PRO A 371 -8.93 -9.97 15.24
N ALA A 372 -8.62 -11.14 14.67
CA ALA A 372 -8.23 -12.31 15.45
C ALA A 372 -6.86 -12.10 16.10
N ILE A 373 -5.86 -11.65 15.34
CA ILE A 373 -4.50 -11.39 15.86
C ILE A 373 -4.53 -10.21 16.86
N ALA A 374 -5.35 -9.19 16.62
CA ALA A 374 -5.45 -8.03 17.50
C ALA A 374 -6.01 -8.36 18.90
N LYS A 375 -6.60 -9.53 19.09
CA LYS A 375 -7.10 -10.04 20.38
C LYS A 375 -6.06 -10.83 21.18
N LEU A 376 -4.98 -11.26 20.52
CA LEU A 376 -3.83 -11.88 21.19
C LEU A 376 -3.06 -10.84 22.03
#